data_519876e00820d7cca6d153e8182862d8
#
_entry.id   519876e00820d7cca6d153e8182862d8
#
_cell.length_a   1.000
_cell.length_b   1.000
_cell.length_c   1.000
_cell.angle_alpha   90.00
_cell.angle_beta   90.00
_cell.angle_gamma   90.00
#
_symmetry.space_group_name_H-M   'P 1'
#
loop_
_entity.id
_entity.type
_entity.pdbx_description
1 polymer ?
#
loop_
_entity_poly.entity_id
_entity_poly.type
_entity_poly.pdbx_seq_one_letter_code
_entity_poly.pdbx_strand_id
1 'polypeptide(L)'
;MINVVTAKEMQELDRRAAAEYGISSLLLMENAGVETVREMLNALPALLRSRVIILCGRGNNGGDGCVVARHLLNRGVMVETCLLARRSDVTGDARVNLEILEKLGATPVEVTSGGDLAALAERIGSADIVVDALLGTGAQGPAKGILAEAIELVNRAGRPVVAVDLPSGLTADDPEPPGPAIQAALTVTFALPKRSLLLYPAAGYAGTVRIVDIGIPSALCRDPEISLGLLEAEDVAPAFPRRDAAAHKGTFGHVLVIAGSVGKTGAATLASLAAQRAGAGLVTLALPHSLNDIMEVKLTEVMTEPLPETEARTIGREALDRLLHLAEGKTAVVIGPGLGTHPSTQKLVRALLPSLRLPIVLDADGLNALAGHAEVLGQAAGPVILTPHPGELSRLLGVARDEILRKRIPLAQEVAARFNAILVLKMAHTVIASPKRGAVIVPTGNPGMATGGTGDVLAGLIAGLLAQGVAPGLAAQAGTYVHGLAGDLAAERLGQEAMLAGDLLDLVPEAIRQVKKGKSVR
;
A
#
# COMPACT_ATOMS: atom_id res chain seq x y z
N MET A 1 -3.22 2.20 13.00
CA MET A 1 -2.31 2.79 11.97
C MET A 1 -0.89 2.73 12.48
N ILE A 2 0.02 2.21 11.70
CA ILE A 2 1.44 2.11 11.99
C ILE A 2 2.14 3.26 11.25
N ASN A 3 3.00 4.04 11.94
CA ASN A 3 3.82 5.04 11.28
C ASN A 3 4.82 4.37 10.31
N VAL A 4 5.05 5.00 9.16
CA VAL A 4 6.02 4.55 8.13
C VAL A 4 7.14 5.57 8.07
N VAL A 5 8.37 5.12 8.25
CA VAL A 5 9.52 6.00 8.49
C VAL A 5 10.51 6.03 7.33
N THR A 6 11.22 7.15 7.24
CA THR A 6 12.49 7.28 6.51
C THR A 6 13.64 6.77 7.37
N ALA A 7 14.81 6.57 6.74
CA ALA A 7 16.05 6.27 7.47
C ALA A 7 16.35 7.30 8.57
N LYS A 8 16.16 8.58 8.25
CA LYS A 8 16.42 9.69 9.19
C LYS A 8 15.45 9.69 10.37
N GLU A 9 14.17 9.48 10.11
CA GLU A 9 13.15 9.38 11.17
C GLU A 9 13.43 8.18 12.09
N MET A 10 13.81 7.02 11.53
CA MET A 10 14.17 5.84 12.33
C MET A 10 15.39 6.11 13.21
N GLN A 11 16.47 6.70 12.66
CA GLN A 11 17.66 7.08 13.42
C GLN A 11 17.35 8.06 14.56
N GLU A 12 16.41 8.99 14.33
CA GLU A 12 15.98 9.93 15.37
C GLU A 12 15.20 9.21 16.47
N LEU A 13 14.36 8.21 16.14
CA LEU A 13 13.66 7.39 17.14
C LEU A 13 14.65 6.59 18.00
N ASP A 14 15.67 5.97 17.40
CA ASP A 14 16.74 5.27 18.12
C ASP A 14 17.50 6.21 19.07
N ARG A 15 17.86 7.38 18.57
CA ARG A 15 18.55 8.42 19.37
C ARG A 15 17.69 8.88 20.55
N ARG A 16 16.38 9.09 20.32
CA ARG A 16 15.44 9.52 21.37
C ARG A 16 15.17 8.40 22.37
N ALA A 17 15.10 7.14 21.94
CA ALA A 17 14.99 6.00 22.85
C ALA A 17 16.15 5.95 23.86
N ALA A 18 17.36 6.22 23.39
CA ALA A 18 18.54 6.31 24.25
C ALA A 18 18.54 7.56 25.16
N ALA A 19 18.29 8.73 24.57
CA ALA A 19 18.42 10.01 25.28
C ALA A 19 17.29 10.28 26.29
N GLU A 20 16.03 9.93 25.93
CA GLU A 20 14.86 10.26 26.73
C GLU A 20 14.48 9.11 27.69
N TYR A 21 14.76 7.85 27.32
CA TYR A 21 14.33 6.67 28.06
C TYR A 21 15.48 5.82 28.59
N GLY A 22 16.75 6.12 28.25
CA GLY A 22 17.91 5.36 28.70
C GLY A 22 18.04 3.97 28.06
N ILE A 23 17.34 3.70 26.96
CA ILE A 23 17.39 2.42 26.24
C ILE A 23 18.59 2.43 25.32
N SER A 24 19.63 1.65 25.66
CA SER A 24 20.87 1.60 24.85
C SER A 24 20.65 0.93 23.50
N SER A 25 21.43 1.35 22.50
CA SER A 25 21.44 0.73 21.17
C SER A 25 21.83 -0.75 21.21
N LEU A 26 22.69 -1.16 22.15
CA LEU A 26 23.04 -2.57 22.37
C LEU A 26 21.81 -3.40 22.80
N LEU A 27 20.94 -2.84 23.64
CA LEU A 27 19.68 -3.52 24.05
C LEU A 27 18.72 -3.66 22.87
N LEU A 28 18.58 -2.61 22.06
CA LEU A 28 17.75 -2.65 20.85
C LEU A 28 18.27 -3.69 19.85
N MET A 29 19.60 -3.77 19.65
CA MET A 29 20.26 -4.75 18.79
C MET A 29 20.05 -6.18 19.29
N GLU A 30 20.11 -6.42 20.60
CA GLU A 30 19.81 -7.73 21.17
C GLU A 30 18.36 -8.15 20.86
N ASN A 31 17.39 -7.24 21.12
CA ASN A 31 15.98 -7.51 20.84
C ASN A 31 15.74 -7.75 19.34
N ALA A 32 16.38 -6.97 18.47
CA ALA A 32 16.27 -7.12 17.01
C ALA A 32 16.68 -8.53 16.55
N GLY A 33 17.84 -9.03 17.03
CA GLY A 33 18.29 -10.38 16.71
C GLY A 33 17.39 -11.47 17.30
N VAL A 34 16.90 -11.30 18.53
CA VAL A 34 15.98 -12.25 19.19
C VAL A 34 14.67 -12.37 18.42
N GLU A 35 14.06 -11.23 18.07
CA GLU A 35 12.79 -11.21 17.32
C GLU A 35 12.98 -11.72 15.88
N THR A 36 14.13 -11.46 15.25
CA THR A 36 14.46 -12.05 13.95
C THR A 36 14.45 -13.58 14.02
N VAL A 37 15.12 -14.16 15.02
CA VAL A 37 15.13 -15.63 15.21
C VAL A 37 13.72 -16.15 15.50
N ARG A 38 12.90 -15.42 16.26
CA ARG A 38 11.52 -15.78 16.56
C ARG A 38 10.68 -15.84 15.29
N GLU A 39 10.78 -14.82 14.43
CA GLU A 39 10.06 -14.82 13.15
C GLU A 39 10.58 -15.88 12.17
N MET A 40 11.89 -16.17 12.17
CA MET A 40 12.44 -17.30 11.43
C MET A 40 11.83 -18.64 11.87
N LEU A 41 11.69 -18.86 13.19
CA LEU A 41 11.06 -20.08 13.73
C LEU A 41 9.58 -20.20 13.35
N ASN A 42 8.86 -19.07 13.31
CA ASN A 42 7.47 -19.02 12.90
C ASN A 42 7.27 -19.30 11.40
N ALA A 43 8.15 -18.75 10.57
CA ALA A 43 8.01 -18.80 9.10
C ALA A 43 8.68 -20.03 8.45
N LEU A 44 9.67 -20.63 9.09
CA LEU A 44 10.51 -21.68 8.54
C LEU A 44 10.47 -22.95 9.40
N PRO A 45 9.51 -23.85 9.21
CA PRO A 45 9.32 -25.03 10.09
C PRO A 45 10.54 -25.97 10.17
N ALA A 46 11.39 -26.00 9.14
CA ALA A 46 12.59 -26.84 9.09
C ALA A 46 13.84 -26.18 9.73
N LEU A 47 13.75 -24.92 10.21
CA LEU A 47 14.90 -24.12 10.66
C LEU A 47 15.84 -24.86 11.63
N LEU A 48 15.31 -25.56 12.62
CA LEU A 48 16.10 -26.27 13.63
C LEU A 48 16.96 -27.43 13.07
N ARG A 49 16.67 -27.87 11.83
CA ARG A 49 17.42 -28.94 11.14
C ARG A 49 18.18 -28.43 9.93
N SER A 50 18.15 -27.13 9.68
CA SER A 50 18.74 -26.49 8.52
C SER A 50 20.19 -26.07 8.77
N ARG A 51 20.96 -25.97 7.69
CA ARG A 51 22.25 -25.29 7.64
C ARG A 51 21.99 -23.84 7.28
N VAL A 52 22.32 -22.93 8.19
CA VAL A 52 22.09 -21.49 8.04
C VAL A 52 23.43 -20.80 7.80
N ILE A 53 23.55 -20.04 6.73
CA ILE A 53 24.65 -19.11 6.52
C ILE A 53 24.18 -17.68 6.78
N ILE A 54 24.95 -16.94 7.58
CA ILE A 54 24.64 -15.55 7.95
C ILE A 54 25.72 -14.64 7.37
N LEU A 55 25.30 -13.68 6.55
CA LEU A 55 26.18 -12.72 5.90
C LEU A 55 26.11 -11.40 6.65
N CYS A 56 27.16 -11.06 7.37
CA CYS A 56 27.27 -9.86 8.19
C CYS A 56 28.08 -8.77 7.49
N GLY A 57 27.56 -7.54 7.52
CA GLY A 57 28.33 -6.34 7.19
C GLY A 57 29.11 -5.81 8.40
N ARG A 58 29.86 -4.72 8.23
CA ARG A 58 30.66 -4.07 9.30
C ARG A 58 29.85 -3.20 10.27
N GLY A 59 28.61 -2.84 9.89
CA GLY A 59 27.75 -1.91 10.63
C GLY A 59 26.77 -2.62 11.59
N ASN A 60 25.82 -1.86 12.11
CA ASN A 60 24.83 -2.36 13.09
C ASN A 60 24.03 -3.56 12.56
N ASN A 61 23.64 -3.56 11.27
CA ASN A 61 22.94 -4.70 10.70
C ASN A 61 23.77 -6.01 10.79
N GLY A 62 25.09 -5.92 10.57
CA GLY A 62 25.99 -7.04 10.82
C GLY A 62 26.05 -7.44 12.30
N GLY A 63 25.92 -6.47 13.21
CA GLY A 63 25.76 -6.72 14.65
C GLY A 63 24.49 -7.51 14.97
N ASP A 64 23.35 -7.11 14.38
CA ASP A 64 22.09 -7.86 14.49
C ASP A 64 22.26 -9.30 13.96
N GLY A 65 23.00 -9.46 12.83
CA GLY A 65 23.35 -10.77 12.28
C GLY A 65 24.19 -11.63 13.25
N CYS A 66 25.13 -11.03 14.01
CA CYS A 66 25.90 -11.73 15.04
C CYS A 66 24.98 -12.17 16.21
N VAL A 67 24.00 -11.37 16.60
CA VAL A 67 23.00 -11.75 17.60
C VAL A 67 22.16 -12.92 17.10
N VAL A 68 21.66 -12.86 15.85
CA VAL A 68 20.93 -13.95 15.19
C VAL A 68 21.76 -15.24 15.20
N ALA A 69 23.03 -15.17 14.81
CA ALA A 69 23.95 -16.31 14.81
C ALA A 69 24.04 -16.97 16.19
N ARG A 70 24.28 -16.17 17.22
CA ARG A 70 24.37 -16.63 18.61
C ARG A 70 23.09 -17.33 19.09
N HIS A 71 21.94 -16.75 18.82
CA HIS A 71 20.65 -17.30 19.22
C HIS A 71 20.28 -18.59 18.49
N LEU A 72 20.66 -18.73 17.22
CA LEU A 72 20.49 -19.98 16.46
C LEU A 72 21.43 -21.08 16.95
N LEU A 73 22.71 -20.77 17.19
CA LEU A 73 23.70 -21.70 17.76
C LEU A 73 23.24 -22.23 19.12
N ASN A 74 22.74 -21.37 20.01
CA ASN A 74 22.22 -21.77 21.32
C ASN A 74 20.99 -22.70 21.23
N ARG A 75 20.33 -22.77 20.07
CA ARG A 75 19.22 -23.69 19.75
C ARG A 75 19.67 -24.96 19.02
N GLY A 76 20.98 -25.12 18.82
CA GLY A 76 21.54 -26.29 18.15
C GLY A 76 21.43 -26.27 16.62
N VAL A 77 21.11 -25.11 16.02
CA VAL A 77 21.11 -24.94 14.55
C VAL A 77 22.56 -24.94 14.04
N MET A 78 22.79 -25.56 12.90
CA MET A 78 24.09 -25.49 12.21
C MET A 78 24.24 -24.12 11.55
N VAL A 79 25.06 -23.26 12.15
CA VAL A 79 25.26 -21.88 11.69
C VAL A 79 26.68 -21.68 11.23
N GLU A 80 26.84 -21.08 10.08
CA GLU A 80 28.09 -20.52 9.58
C GLU A 80 27.91 -19.00 9.39
N THR A 81 28.91 -18.22 9.83
CA THR A 81 28.87 -16.75 9.73
C THR A 81 29.98 -16.25 8.85
N CYS A 82 29.66 -15.39 7.88
CA CYS A 82 30.62 -14.72 7.01
C CYS A 82 30.57 -13.21 7.23
N LEU A 83 31.73 -12.58 7.44
CA LEU A 83 31.87 -11.13 7.60
C LEU A 83 32.40 -10.52 6.30
N LEU A 84 31.59 -9.74 5.60
CA LEU A 84 31.98 -9.07 4.36
C LEU A 84 32.69 -7.72 4.66
N ALA A 85 33.67 -7.80 5.50
CA ALA A 85 34.58 -6.73 5.92
C ALA A 85 35.78 -7.34 6.65
N ARG A 86 36.76 -6.52 6.98
CA ARG A 86 37.77 -6.91 7.95
C ARG A 86 37.20 -6.79 9.36
N ARG A 87 37.56 -7.73 10.22
CA ARG A 87 37.19 -7.71 11.63
C ARG A 87 37.58 -6.39 12.34
N SER A 88 38.73 -5.82 11.96
CA SER A 88 39.20 -4.52 12.49
C SER A 88 38.27 -3.34 12.16
N ASP A 89 37.45 -3.47 11.11
CA ASP A 89 36.58 -2.40 10.63
C ASP A 89 35.21 -2.39 11.33
N VAL A 90 34.92 -3.43 12.14
CA VAL A 90 33.71 -3.53 12.95
C VAL A 90 33.88 -2.74 14.23
N THR A 91 32.95 -1.83 14.52
CA THR A 91 33.02 -0.91 15.68
C THR A 91 31.70 -0.87 16.45
N GLY A 92 31.67 -0.21 17.60
CA GLY A 92 30.44 0.02 18.39
C GLY A 92 29.77 -1.28 18.85
N ASP A 93 28.45 -1.30 18.86
CA ASP A 93 27.64 -2.43 19.34
C ASP A 93 27.80 -3.69 18.48
N ALA A 94 28.04 -3.52 17.18
CA ALA A 94 28.36 -4.62 16.29
C ALA A 94 29.67 -5.33 16.71
N ARG A 95 30.67 -4.57 17.15
CA ARG A 95 31.93 -5.13 17.68
C ARG A 95 31.71 -5.95 18.94
N VAL A 96 30.89 -5.47 19.85
CA VAL A 96 30.54 -6.19 21.08
C VAL A 96 29.91 -7.55 20.76
N ASN A 97 28.94 -7.59 19.86
CA ASN A 97 28.25 -8.83 19.47
C ASN A 97 29.15 -9.79 18.66
N LEU A 98 30.03 -9.26 17.83
CA LEU A 98 31.06 -10.05 17.15
C LEU A 98 32.00 -10.75 18.17
N GLU A 99 32.49 -10.04 19.18
CA GLU A 99 33.34 -10.61 20.22
C GLU A 99 32.64 -11.65 21.09
N ILE A 100 31.34 -11.46 21.36
CA ILE A 100 30.53 -12.47 22.08
C ILE A 100 30.47 -13.75 21.23
N LEU A 101 30.17 -13.63 19.92
CA LEU A 101 30.07 -14.77 19.02
C LEU A 101 31.37 -15.54 18.92
N GLU A 102 32.50 -14.84 18.86
CA GLU A 102 33.85 -15.43 18.86
C GLU A 102 34.17 -16.18 20.15
N LYS A 103 33.81 -15.62 21.30
CA LYS A 103 33.99 -16.30 22.60
C LYS A 103 33.18 -17.58 22.73
N LEU A 104 32.11 -17.72 21.93
CA LEU A 104 31.34 -18.96 21.81
C LEU A 104 31.98 -19.97 20.83
N GLY A 105 33.13 -19.66 20.26
CA GLY A 105 33.84 -20.52 19.31
C GLY A 105 33.34 -20.44 17.86
N ALA A 106 32.47 -19.48 17.56
CA ALA A 106 31.88 -19.27 16.23
C ALA A 106 32.50 -18.03 15.56
N THR A 107 33.78 -18.09 15.21
CA THR A 107 34.50 -16.99 14.55
C THR A 107 34.03 -16.84 13.10
N PRO A 108 33.52 -15.65 12.68
CA PRO A 108 33.11 -15.42 11.31
C PRO A 108 34.28 -15.52 10.31
N VAL A 109 33.99 -16.04 9.13
CA VAL A 109 34.95 -16.09 8.00
C VAL A 109 34.97 -14.71 7.34
N GLU A 110 36.14 -14.06 7.29
CA GLU A 110 36.28 -12.79 6.57
C GLU A 110 36.20 -13.00 5.06
N VAL A 111 35.45 -12.15 4.37
CA VAL A 111 35.31 -12.12 2.91
C VAL A 111 35.70 -10.72 2.43
N THR A 112 36.95 -10.57 1.97
CA THR A 112 37.53 -9.26 1.67
C THR A 112 38.16 -9.18 0.28
N SER A 113 38.20 -10.29 -0.45
CA SER A 113 38.80 -10.39 -1.78
C SER A 113 37.93 -11.21 -2.75
N GLY A 114 38.22 -11.10 -4.05
CA GLY A 114 37.54 -11.91 -5.08
C GLY A 114 37.76 -13.42 -4.91
N GLY A 115 38.92 -13.84 -4.32
CA GLY A 115 39.18 -15.25 -3.99
C GLY A 115 38.24 -15.76 -2.89
N ASP A 116 37.91 -14.91 -1.90
CA ASP A 116 36.98 -15.26 -0.82
C ASP A 116 35.55 -15.41 -1.33
N LEU A 117 35.18 -14.68 -2.39
CA LEU A 117 33.84 -14.77 -3.01
C LEU A 117 33.59 -16.14 -3.64
N ALA A 118 34.59 -16.79 -4.22
CA ALA A 118 34.45 -18.14 -4.75
C ALA A 118 34.12 -19.14 -3.63
N ALA A 119 34.85 -19.06 -2.51
CA ALA A 119 34.57 -19.87 -1.34
C ALA A 119 33.20 -19.55 -0.71
N LEU A 120 32.80 -18.29 -0.71
CA LEU A 120 31.49 -17.87 -0.25
C LEU A 120 30.38 -18.49 -1.11
N ALA A 121 30.54 -18.55 -2.44
CA ALA A 121 29.57 -19.17 -3.35
C ALA A 121 29.35 -20.66 -3.03
N GLU A 122 30.40 -21.41 -2.74
CA GLU A 122 30.31 -22.82 -2.34
C GLU A 122 29.55 -22.97 -1.00
N ARG A 123 29.85 -22.10 -0.02
CA ARG A 123 29.17 -22.09 1.29
C ARG A 123 27.67 -21.79 1.16
N ILE A 124 27.31 -20.76 0.38
CA ILE A 124 25.90 -20.42 0.09
C ILE A 124 25.21 -21.61 -0.61
N GLY A 125 25.87 -22.23 -1.59
CA GLY A 125 25.35 -23.40 -2.30
C GLY A 125 25.05 -24.60 -1.39
N SER A 126 25.82 -24.76 -0.29
CA SER A 126 25.64 -25.83 0.68
C SER A 126 24.66 -25.50 1.82
N ALA A 127 24.22 -24.25 1.94
CA ALA A 127 23.27 -23.81 2.94
C ALA A 127 21.82 -24.08 2.51
N ASP A 128 20.93 -24.29 3.49
CA ASP A 128 19.50 -24.40 3.28
C ASP A 128 18.81 -23.03 3.34
N ILE A 129 19.35 -22.11 4.17
CA ILE A 129 18.82 -20.79 4.42
C ILE A 129 19.97 -19.78 4.46
N VAL A 130 19.77 -18.61 3.85
CA VAL A 130 20.68 -17.47 3.94
C VAL A 130 20.05 -16.39 4.82
N VAL A 131 20.81 -15.84 5.77
CA VAL A 131 20.43 -14.65 6.51
C VAL A 131 21.24 -13.47 5.97
N ASP A 132 20.57 -12.49 5.44
CA ASP A 132 21.15 -11.24 4.94
C ASP A 132 21.18 -10.19 6.05
N ALA A 133 22.35 -9.92 6.56
CA ALA A 133 22.65 -8.87 7.53
C ALA A 133 23.82 -7.98 7.04
N LEU A 134 23.90 -7.74 5.71
CA LEU A 134 25.01 -6.98 5.11
C LEU A 134 24.82 -5.47 5.29
N LEU A 135 23.66 -4.95 4.87
CA LEU A 135 23.36 -3.53 4.84
C LEU A 135 21.97 -3.28 5.45
N GLY A 136 21.83 -2.30 6.32
CA GLY A 136 20.56 -1.86 6.90
C GLY A 136 20.20 -0.43 6.49
N THR A 137 19.37 0.26 7.28
CA THR A 137 18.84 1.61 7.04
C THR A 137 19.88 2.70 6.83
N GLY A 138 21.12 2.50 7.29
CA GLY A 138 22.21 3.46 7.10
C GLY A 138 22.84 3.45 5.70
N ALA A 139 22.49 2.48 4.84
CA ALA A 139 23.04 2.38 3.50
C ALA A 139 22.50 3.47 2.57
N GLN A 140 23.40 4.09 1.80
CA GLN A 140 23.06 5.10 0.81
C GLN A 140 23.63 4.75 -0.56
N GLY A 141 22.79 4.85 -1.60
CA GLY A 141 23.15 4.52 -2.97
C GLY A 141 23.38 3.01 -3.21
N PRO A 142 23.89 2.63 -4.39
CA PRO A 142 24.03 1.23 -4.78
C PRO A 142 25.13 0.52 -3.99
N ALA A 143 24.92 -0.77 -3.69
CA ALA A 143 25.98 -1.65 -3.22
C ALA A 143 27.10 -1.70 -4.25
N LYS A 144 28.38 -1.77 -3.82
CA LYS A 144 29.57 -1.73 -4.68
C LYS A 144 30.58 -2.83 -4.32
N GLY A 145 31.40 -3.22 -5.29
CA GLY A 145 32.49 -4.19 -5.10
C GLY A 145 31.98 -5.50 -4.53
N ILE A 146 32.69 -6.03 -3.53
CA ILE A 146 32.40 -7.34 -2.90
C ILE A 146 30.94 -7.45 -2.41
N LEU A 147 30.36 -6.37 -1.90
CA LEU A 147 28.96 -6.39 -1.44
C LEU A 147 27.98 -6.59 -2.61
N ALA A 148 28.20 -5.92 -3.75
CA ALA A 148 27.35 -6.10 -4.93
C ALA A 148 27.48 -7.53 -5.49
N GLU A 149 28.72 -8.03 -5.58
CA GLU A 149 28.99 -9.39 -6.06
C GLU A 149 28.38 -10.45 -5.13
N ALA A 150 28.46 -10.25 -3.81
CA ALA A 150 27.83 -11.15 -2.83
C ALA A 150 26.29 -11.16 -2.94
N ILE A 151 25.67 -9.99 -3.12
CA ILE A 151 24.22 -9.88 -3.37
C ILE A 151 23.81 -10.72 -4.59
N GLU A 152 24.56 -10.58 -5.68
CA GLU A 152 24.29 -11.36 -6.89
C GLU A 152 24.53 -12.87 -6.69
N LEU A 153 25.57 -13.26 -5.93
CA LEU A 153 25.80 -14.67 -5.58
C LEU A 153 24.64 -15.26 -4.79
N VAL A 154 24.14 -14.54 -3.79
CA VAL A 154 22.99 -14.98 -2.98
C VAL A 154 21.75 -15.16 -3.87
N ASN A 155 21.44 -14.18 -4.72
CA ASN A 155 20.27 -14.26 -5.60
C ASN A 155 20.39 -15.42 -6.61
N ARG A 156 21.57 -15.66 -7.16
CA ARG A 156 21.81 -16.80 -8.09
C ARG A 156 21.70 -18.17 -7.42
N ALA A 157 21.99 -18.26 -6.13
CA ALA A 157 21.94 -19.52 -5.41
C ALA A 157 20.49 -20.04 -5.20
N GLY A 158 19.49 -19.17 -5.31
CA GLY A 158 18.06 -19.54 -5.22
C GLY A 158 17.65 -20.13 -3.87
N ARG A 159 18.41 -19.86 -2.80
CA ARG A 159 18.08 -20.28 -1.44
C ARG A 159 17.08 -19.31 -0.80
N PRO A 160 16.19 -19.76 0.10
CA PRO A 160 15.38 -18.86 0.91
C PRO A 160 16.26 -17.87 1.66
N VAL A 161 16.00 -16.57 1.50
CA VAL A 161 16.73 -15.50 2.18
C VAL A 161 15.86 -14.85 3.23
N VAL A 162 16.39 -14.70 4.44
CA VAL A 162 15.82 -13.88 5.51
C VAL A 162 16.62 -12.60 5.62
N ALA A 163 16.01 -11.46 5.30
CA ALA A 163 16.65 -10.15 5.42
C ALA A 163 16.42 -9.56 6.82
N VAL A 164 17.49 -9.09 7.41
CA VAL A 164 17.50 -8.41 8.71
C VAL A 164 17.29 -6.92 8.44
N ASP A 165 16.22 -6.37 8.95
CA ASP A 165 15.73 -5.00 8.81
C ASP A 165 15.32 -4.61 7.38
N LEU A 166 16.21 -4.71 6.41
CA LEU A 166 15.99 -4.41 4.99
C LEU A 166 16.78 -5.40 4.11
N PRO A 167 16.23 -5.85 2.97
CA PRO A 167 17.06 -6.52 1.96
C PRO A 167 18.24 -5.65 1.55
N SER A 168 19.45 -6.19 1.69
CA SER A 168 20.67 -5.46 1.36
C SER A 168 20.69 -5.02 -0.10
N GLY A 169 21.05 -3.76 -0.33
CA GLY A 169 21.00 -3.12 -1.66
C GLY A 169 19.77 -2.22 -1.84
N LEU A 170 18.72 -2.35 -1.02
CA LEU A 170 17.67 -1.34 -0.94
C LEU A 170 18.11 -0.15 -0.07
N THR A 171 17.55 1.03 -0.35
CA THR A 171 17.56 2.17 0.58
C THR A 171 16.24 2.18 1.36
N ALA A 172 16.21 2.77 2.54
CA ALA A 172 14.98 2.82 3.36
C ALA A 172 13.87 3.68 2.72
N ASP A 173 14.24 4.68 1.95
CA ASP A 173 13.36 5.79 1.55
C ASP A 173 12.80 5.67 0.14
N ASP A 174 13.60 5.11 -0.78
CA ASP A 174 13.28 5.11 -2.21
C ASP A 174 12.48 3.87 -2.63
N PRO A 175 11.47 4.06 -3.50
CA PRO A 175 10.71 2.94 -4.05
C PRO A 175 11.49 2.15 -5.12
N GLU A 176 12.62 2.66 -5.60
CA GLU A 176 13.45 2.02 -6.63
C GLU A 176 14.78 1.55 -6.04
N PRO A 177 15.17 0.28 -6.24
CA PRO A 177 16.50 -0.17 -5.86
C PRO A 177 17.56 0.61 -6.63
N PRO A 178 18.59 1.18 -5.97
CA PRO A 178 19.63 1.95 -6.65
C PRO A 178 20.62 1.07 -7.43
N GLY A 179 20.60 -0.26 -7.25
CA GLY A 179 21.46 -1.25 -7.86
C GLY A 179 21.07 -2.67 -7.50
N PRO A 180 22.00 -3.64 -7.51
CA PRO A 180 21.70 -5.00 -7.06
C PRO A 180 21.17 -5.03 -5.64
N ALA A 181 20.07 -5.75 -5.42
CA ALA A 181 19.44 -5.92 -4.12
C ALA A 181 19.06 -7.38 -3.87
N ILE A 182 19.11 -7.80 -2.63
CA ILE A 182 18.72 -9.15 -2.19
C ILE A 182 17.23 -9.39 -2.46
N GLN A 183 16.91 -10.55 -3.02
CA GLN A 183 15.56 -11.09 -3.15
C GLN A 183 15.24 -11.90 -1.88
N ALA A 184 14.60 -11.28 -0.91
CA ALA A 184 14.25 -11.95 0.33
C ALA A 184 12.94 -12.75 0.20
N ALA A 185 12.84 -13.87 0.90
CA ALA A 185 11.59 -14.59 1.13
C ALA A 185 10.85 -14.04 2.36
N LEU A 186 11.62 -13.57 3.34
CA LEU A 186 11.15 -12.96 4.58
C LEU A 186 12.03 -11.76 4.92
N THR A 187 11.42 -10.64 5.26
CA THR A 187 12.11 -9.47 5.85
C THR A 187 11.56 -9.23 7.25
N VAL A 188 12.45 -9.20 8.25
CA VAL A 188 12.10 -8.85 9.63
C VAL A 188 12.59 -7.44 9.88
N THR A 189 11.67 -6.49 9.88
CA THR A 189 11.97 -5.06 10.04
C THR A 189 11.64 -4.57 11.45
N PHE A 190 12.45 -3.66 11.98
CA PHE A 190 12.47 -3.30 13.38
C PHE A 190 11.66 -2.04 13.69
N ALA A 191 10.85 -2.12 14.75
CA ALA A 191 9.99 -1.08 15.30
C ALA A 191 8.93 -0.56 14.30
N LEU A 192 9.35 0.09 13.22
CA LEU A 192 8.48 0.68 12.21
C LEU A 192 8.92 0.28 10.79
N PRO A 193 7.97 0.11 9.85
CA PRO A 193 8.28 -0.23 8.47
C PRO A 193 8.91 0.96 7.76
N LYS A 194 9.92 0.68 6.92
CA LYS A 194 10.57 1.66 6.06
C LYS A 194 9.77 1.79 4.75
N ARG A 195 9.84 2.96 4.11
CA ARG A 195 9.07 3.28 2.90
C ARG A 195 9.30 2.27 1.78
N SER A 196 10.55 1.88 1.53
CA SER A 196 10.92 0.93 0.47
C SER A 196 10.30 -0.46 0.64
N LEU A 197 10.04 -0.90 1.87
CA LEU A 197 9.37 -2.18 2.13
C LEU A 197 7.90 -2.21 1.70
N LEU A 198 7.31 -1.04 1.49
CA LEU A 198 5.90 -0.86 1.16
C LEU A 198 5.66 -0.32 -0.25
N LEU A 199 6.69 0.17 -0.93
CA LEU A 199 6.57 0.85 -2.22
C LEU A 199 7.27 0.06 -3.33
N TYR A 200 6.50 -0.37 -4.33
CA TYR A 200 7.04 -1.05 -5.51
C TYR A 200 7.80 -0.08 -6.43
N PRO A 201 8.88 -0.56 -7.08
CA PRO A 201 9.34 -1.97 -7.16
C PRO A 201 10.13 -2.51 -5.96
N ALA A 202 10.68 -1.67 -5.07
CA ALA A 202 11.52 -2.11 -3.95
C ALA A 202 10.80 -3.12 -3.02
N ALA A 203 9.51 -2.91 -2.74
CA ALA A 203 8.70 -3.85 -1.95
C ALA A 203 8.68 -5.28 -2.53
N GLY A 204 8.87 -5.44 -3.84
CA GLY A 204 8.96 -6.76 -4.49
C GLY A 204 10.18 -7.58 -4.09
N TYR A 205 11.20 -6.94 -3.51
CA TYR A 205 12.42 -7.60 -3.02
C TYR A 205 12.28 -8.07 -1.57
N ALA A 206 11.29 -7.58 -0.83
CA ALA A 206 11.17 -7.80 0.61
C ALA A 206 10.53 -9.15 0.99
N GLY A 207 9.84 -9.81 0.06
CA GLY A 207 9.05 -11.00 0.37
C GLY A 207 7.97 -10.72 1.42
N THR A 208 7.77 -11.64 2.34
CA THR A 208 6.87 -11.41 3.48
C THR A 208 7.54 -10.48 4.49
N VAL A 209 6.95 -9.32 4.76
CA VAL A 209 7.47 -8.36 5.74
C VAL A 209 6.85 -8.63 7.12
N ARG A 210 7.70 -8.75 8.15
CA ARG A 210 7.30 -8.81 9.56
C ARG A 210 7.85 -7.60 10.29
N ILE A 211 6.97 -6.82 10.90
CA ILE A 211 7.32 -5.67 11.74
C ILE A 211 7.37 -6.17 13.17
N VAL A 212 8.53 -6.08 13.81
CA VAL A 212 8.73 -6.59 15.17
C VAL A 212 9.04 -5.48 16.17
N ASP A 213 8.55 -5.63 17.39
CA ASP A 213 8.87 -4.73 18.49
C ASP A 213 10.25 -5.06 19.05
N ILE A 214 11.14 -4.07 19.05
CA ILE A 214 12.49 -4.19 19.63
C ILE A 214 12.65 -3.44 20.95
N GLY A 215 11.56 -2.92 21.51
CA GLY A 215 11.55 -2.20 22.79
C GLY A 215 11.65 -0.69 22.67
N ILE A 216 11.42 -0.10 21.48
CA ILE A 216 11.25 1.35 21.36
C ILE A 216 9.90 1.76 21.97
N PRO A 217 9.85 2.75 22.88
CA PRO A 217 8.62 3.18 23.50
C PRO A 217 7.51 3.51 22.50
N SER A 218 6.32 2.99 22.74
CA SER A 218 5.16 3.18 21.85
C SER A 218 4.79 4.66 21.65
N ALA A 219 5.14 5.52 22.59
CA ALA A 219 4.99 6.97 22.46
C ALA A 219 5.86 7.54 21.33
N LEU A 220 7.07 7.03 21.14
CA LEU A 220 7.96 7.39 20.03
C LEU A 220 7.47 6.79 18.72
N CYS A 221 7.05 5.52 18.71
CA CYS A 221 6.51 4.87 17.51
C CYS A 221 5.23 5.54 16.98
N ARG A 222 4.49 6.25 17.84
CA ARG A 222 3.26 7.00 17.50
C ARG A 222 3.49 8.50 17.35
N ASP A 223 4.73 8.93 17.11
CA ASP A 223 5.06 10.35 16.95
C ASP A 223 4.17 11.00 15.87
N PRO A 224 3.39 12.05 16.20
CA PRO A 224 2.49 12.72 15.27
C PRO A 224 3.21 13.51 14.18
N GLU A 225 4.49 13.81 14.34
CA GLU A 225 5.31 14.48 13.32
C GLU A 225 5.61 13.56 12.12
N ILE A 226 5.49 12.23 12.27
CA ILE A 226 5.59 11.28 11.17
C ILE A 226 4.31 11.34 10.35
N SER A 227 4.40 11.87 9.15
CA SER A 227 3.25 12.20 8.30
C SER A 227 2.77 11.09 7.38
N LEU A 228 3.42 9.91 7.39
CA LEU A 228 3.06 8.75 6.58
C LEU A 228 2.65 7.58 7.48
N GLY A 229 1.51 6.97 7.19
CA GLY A 229 1.01 5.80 7.92
C GLY A 229 0.75 4.59 7.03
N LEU A 230 0.83 3.40 7.61
CA LEU A 230 0.34 2.13 7.05
C LEU A 230 -1.02 1.84 7.67
N LEU A 231 -2.02 1.65 6.82
CA LEU A 231 -3.41 1.45 7.25
C LEU A 231 -3.63 0.00 7.73
N GLU A 232 -4.31 -0.13 8.85
CA GLU A 232 -4.71 -1.43 9.42
C GLU A 232 -6.24 -1.58 9.42
N ALA A 233 -6.74 -2.81 9.62
CA ALA A 233 -8.17 -3.08 9.67
C ALA A 233 -8.90 -2.28 10.77
N GLU A 234 -8.27 -2.12 11.93
CA GLU A 234 -8.79 -1.38 13.07
C GLU A 234 -8.99 0.11 12.77
N ASP A 235 -8.18 0.69 11.88
CA ASP A 235 -8.29 2.11 11.50
C ASP A 235 -9.53 2.38 10.65
N VAL A 236 -9.95 1.40 9.86
CA VAL A 236 -11.08 1.52 8.94
C VAL A 236 -12.38 0.91 9.49
N ALA A 237 -12.30 0.11 10.55
CA ALA A 237 -13.46 -0.48 11.20
C ALA A 237 -14.54 0.55 11.63
N PRO A 238 -14.20 1.78 12.07
CA PRO A 238 -15.19 2.81 12.41
C PRO A 238 -16.09 3.25 11.23
N ALA A 239 -15.68 2.99 9.97
CA ALA A 239 -16.52 3.24 8.81
C ALA A 239 -17.74 2.31 8.71
N PHE A 240 -17.75 1.22 9.48
CA PHE A 240 -18.79 0.18 9.45
C PHE A 240 -19.46 0.01 10.82
N PRO A 241 -20.16 1.02 11.33
CA PRO A 241 -20.81 0.96 12.64
C PRO A 241 -21.90 -0.12 12.67
N ARG A 242 -22.33 -0.48 13.88
CA ARG A 242 -23.52 -1.31 14.05
C ARG A 242 -24.75 -0.56 13.57
N ARG A 243 -25.54 -1.19 12.72
CA ARG A 243 -26.81 -0.62 12.24
C ARG A 243 -27.87 -0.67 13.35
N ASP A 244 -28.61 0.42 13.50
CA ASP A 244 -29.77 0.48 14.37
C ASP A 244 -30.87 -0.45 13.86
N ALA A 245 -31.57 -1.12 14.77
CA ALA A 245 -32.68 -1.99 14.42
C ALA A 245 -33.90 -1.21 13.84
N ALA A 246 -34.05 0.07 14.18
CA ALA A 246 -35.09 0.95 13.67
C ALA A 246 -34.70 1.68 12.38
N ALA A 247 -33.48 1.45 11.84
CA ALA A 247 -33.03 2.12 10.64
C ALA A 247 -33.86 1.73 9.40
N HIS A 248 -34.02 2.68 8.49
CA HIS A 248 -34.68 2.48 7.20
C HIS A 248 -33.76 2.87 6.05
N LYS A 249 -34.15 2.62 4.79
CA LYS A 249 -33.31 2.89 3.61
C LYS A 249 -32.79 4.34 3.55
N GLY A 250 -33.57 5.33 3.95
CA GLY A 250 -33.17 6.74 3.99
C GLY A 250 -32.07 7.04 5.03
N THR A 251 -31.94 6.23 6.10
CA THR A 251 -30.89 6.38 7.12
C THR A 251 -29.49 6.15 6.53
N PHE A 252 -29.39 5.31 5.51
CA PHE A 252 -28.12 4.94 4.88
C PHE A 252 -27.81 5.72 3.60
N GLY A 253 -28.55 6.82 3.39
CA GLY A 253 -28.30 7.76 2.32
C GLY A 253 -28.66 7.28 0.92
N HIS A 254 -28.40 8.14 -0.05
CA HIS A 254 -28.75 7.94 -1.45
C HIS A 254 -27.60 8.38 -2.37
N VAL A 255 -26.99 7.45 -3.10
CA VAL A 255 -25.93 7.76 -4.08
C VAL A 255 -26.52 8.09 -5.43
N LEU A 256 -26.05 9.17 -6.05
CA LEU A 256 -26.24 9.46 -7.48
C LEU A 256 -25.00 9.02 -8.24
N VAL A 257 -25.13 8.09 -9.16
CA VAL A 257 -24.05 7.63 -10.04
C VAL A 257 -24.28 8.24 -11.42
N ILE A 258 -23.37 9.09 -11.87
CA ILE A 258 -23.36 9.71 -13.21
C ILE A 258 -22.33 8.98 -14.04
N ALA A 259 -22.77 8.00 -14.86
CA ALA A 259 -21.89 7.02 -15.46
C ALA A 259 -22.48 6.40 -16.74
N GLY A 260 -21.62 5.72 -17.50
CA GLY A 260 -22.02 4.92 -18.64
C GLY A 260 -22.08 5.68 -19.96
N SER A 261 -21.75 4.98 -21.01
CA SER A 261 -21.87 5.34 -22.43
C SER A 261 -21.91 4.05 -23.25
N VAL A 262 -22.06 4.16 -24.57
CA VAL A 262 -22.00 3.00 -25.48
C VAL A 262 -20.70 2.21 -25.30
N GLY A 263 -20.82 0.91 -25.13
CA GLY A 263 -19.69 -0.01 -24.88
C GLY A 263 -19.16 0.01 -23.43
N LYS A 264 -19.65 0.93 -22.57
CA LYS A 264 -19.15 1.11 -21.19
C LYS A 264 -20.27 1.01 -20.12
N THR A 265 -21.38 0.36 -20.43
CA THR A 265 -22.47 0.12 -19.46
C THR A 265 -22.03 -0.74 -18.28
N GLY A 266 -21.00 -1.59 -18.47
CA GLY A 266 -20.41 -2.40 -17.39
C GLY A 266 -19.82 -1.57 -16.26
N ALA A 267 -19.15 -0.45 -16.57
CA ALA A 267 -18.58 0.45 -15.57
C ALA A 267 -19.68 1.08 -14.69
N ALA A 268 -20.77 1.54 -15.31
CA ALA A 268 -21.93 2.07 -14.60
C ALA A 268 -22.59 1.01 -13.70
N THR A 269 -22.69 -0.23 -14.19
CA THR A 269 -23.20 -1.38 -13.41
C THR A 269 -22.36 -1.63 -12.17
N LEU A 270 -21.03 -1.79 -12.35
CA LEU A 270 -20.10 -2.09 -11.26
C LEU A 270 -20.08 -1.02 -10.19
N ALA A 271 -20.00 0.27 -10.58
CA ALA A 271 -20.01 1.38 -9.63
C ALA A 271 -21.31 1.45 -8.84
N SER A 272 -22.46 1.24 -9.51
CA SER A 272 -23.78 1.28 -8.86
C SER A 272 -23.97 0.14 -7.86
N LEU A 273 -23.63 -1.09 -8.24
CA LEU A 273 -23.71 -2.26 -7.37
C LEU A 273 -22.71 -2.17 -6.21
N ALA A 274 -21.51 -1.64 -6.45
CA ALA A 274 -20.51 -1.43 -5.41
C ALA A 274 -21.00 -0.43 -4.34
N ALA A 275 -21.68 0.63 -4.74
CA ALA A 275 -22.28 1.58 -3.79
C ALA A 275 -23.33 0.91 -2.89
N GLN A 276 -24.16 0.00 -3.44
CA GLN A 276 -25.10 -0.79 -2.64
C GLN A 276 -24.40 -1.78 -1.73
N ARG A 277 -23.39 -2.52 -2.24
CA ARG A 277 -22.60 -3.47 -1.45
C ARG A 277 -21.84 -2.80 -0.29
N ALA A 278 -21.45 -1.53 -0.45
CA ALA A 278 -20.88 -0.72 0.64
C ALA A 278 -21.92 -0.33 1.70
N GLY A 279 -23.20 -0.49 1.40
CA GLY A 279 -24.29 -0.30 2.35
C GLY A 279 -25.15 0.95 2.16
N ALA A 280 -25.03 1.66 1.02
CA ALA A 280 -25.94 2.74 0.68
C ALA A 280 -27.40 2.25 0.67
N GLY A 281 -28.30 3.07 1.22
CA GLY A 281 -29.72 2.71 1.31
C GLY A 281 -30.44 2.76 -0.03
N LEU A 282 -30.03 3.68 -0.90
CA LEU A 282 -30.56 3.87 -2.25
C LEU A 282 -29.43 4.25 -3.22
N VAL A 283 -29.57 3.82 -4.46
CA VAL A 283 -28.67 4.22 -5.57
C VAL A 283 -29.52 4.58 -6.79
N THR A 284 -29.23 5.72 -7.41
CA THR A 284 -29.79 6.11 -8.71
C THR A 284 -28.66 6.24 -9.72
N LEU A 285 -28.76 5.55 -10.84
CA LEU A 285 -27.86 5.67 -11.97
C LEU A 285 -28.44 6.63 -12.99
N ALA A 286 -27.78 7.77 -13.22
CA ALA A 286 -28.05 8.72 -14.27
C ALA A 286 -27.18 8.39 -15.50
N LEU A 287 -27.80 8.16 -16.65
CA LEU A 287 -27.15 7.60 -17.84
C LEU A 287 -27.76 8.14 -19.14
N PRO A 288 -27.13 7.96 -20.31
CA PRO A 288 -27.70 8.32 -21.59
C PRO A 288 -29.06 7.63 -21.82
N HIS A 289 -30.05 8.39 -22.33
CA HIS A 289 -31.44 7.93 -22.52
C HIS A 289 -31.50 6.59 -23.30
N SER A 290 -30.74 6.46 -24.39
CA SER A 290 -30.77 5.26 -25.24
C SER A 290 -30.22 3.98 -24.59
N LEU A 291 -29.63 4.09 -23.41
CA LEU A 291 -29.07 2.95 -22.65
C LEU A 291 -29.94 2.53 -21.47
N ASN A 292 -31.05 3.26 -21.19
CA ASN A 292 -31.89 3.04 -20.02
C ASN A 292 -32.44 1.61 -19.97
N ASP A 293 -33.09 1.16 -21.03
CA ASP A 293 -33.73 -0.17 -21.08
C ASP A 293 -32.71 -1.30 -20.84
N ILE A 294 -31.49 -1.12 -21.38
CA ILE A 294 -30.40 -2.08 -21.17
C ILE A 294 -30.02 -2.13 -19.67
N MET A 295 -30.00 -0.98 -19.02
CA MET A 295 -29.59 -0.92 -17.62
C MET A 295 -30.69 -1.40 -16.68
N GLU A 296 -31.95 -1.19 -16.99
CA GLU A 296 -33.08 -1.75 -16.22
C GLU A 296 -33.11 -3.28 -16.25
N VAL A 297 -32.64 -3.90 -17.34
CA VAL A 297 -32.46 -5.36 -17.41
C VAL A 297 -31.26 -5.82 -16.57
N LYS A 298 -30.18 -5.02 -16.48
CA LYS A 298 -28.95 -5.39 -15.77
C LYS A 298 -29.02 -5.13 -14.26
N LEU A 299 -29.81 -4.18 -13.82
CA LEU A 299 -29.84 -3.67 -12.45
C LEU A 299 -31.23 -3.90 -11.84
N THR A 300 -31.31 -4.69 -10.80
CA THR A 300 -32.58 -5.01 -10.14
C THR A 300 -32.91 -4.00 -9.03
N GLU A 301 -31.91 -3.63 -8.19
CA GLU A 301 -32.15 -2.79 -7.01
C GLU A 301 -31.73 -1.32 -7.21
N VAL A 302 -31.01 -1.02 -8.29
CA VAL A 302 -30.58 0.34 -8.64
C VAL A 302 -31.63 0.99 -9.51
N MET A 303 -32.09 2.18 -9.12
CA MET A 303 -32.97 2.99 -9.95
C MET A 303 -32.19 3.62 -11.10
N THR A 304 -32.85 3.83 -12.23
CA THR A 304 -32.24 4.47 -13.40
C THR A 304 -32.94 5.82 -13.69
N GLU A 305 -32.19 6.77 -14.24
CA GLU A 305 -32.66 8.07 -14.69
C GLU A 305 -32.07 8.37 -16.07
N PRO A 306 -32.87 8.28 -17.14
CA PRO A 306 -32.47 8.59 -18.49
C PRO A 306 -32.24 10.09 -18.69
N LEU A 307 -31.10 10.47 -19.28
CA LEU A 307 -30.69 11.85 -19.51
C LEU A 307 -30.53 12.18 -20.99
N PRO A 308 -30.63 13.47 -21.37
CA PRO A 308 -30.26 13.94 -22.69
C PRO A 308 -28.85 13.51 -23.07
N GLU A 309 -28.70 12.99 -24.29
CA GLU A 309 -27.47 12.43 -24.80
C GLU A 309 -26.96 13.14 -26.04
N THR A 310 -25.65 13.01 -26.29
CA THR A 310 -24.99 13.44 -27.51
C THR A 310 -25.21 12.44 -28.64
N GLU A 311 -24.80 12.79 -29.86
CA GLU A 311 -24.76 11.87 -31.00
C GLU A 311 -23.85 10.65 -30.77
N ALA A 312 -22.86 10.78 -29.87
CA ALA A 312 -22.01 9.68 -29.44
C ALA A 312 -22.62 8.84 -28.30
N ARG A 313 -23.88 9.10 -27.95
CA ARG A 313 -24.61 8.41 -26.88
C ARG A 313 -23.87 8.47 -25.54
N THR A 314 -23.36 9.66 -25.21
CA THR A 314 -22.81 10.04 -23.90
C THR A 314 -23.71 11.12 -23.29
N ILE A 315 -23.69 11.33 -21.99
CA ILE A 315 -24.51 12.38 -21.35
C ILE A 315 -24.05 13.75 -21.85
N GLY A 316 -24.98 14.53 -22.43
CA GLY A 316 -24.71 15.87 -22.97
C GLY A 316 -24.71 16.97 -21.89
N ARG A 317 -24.15 18.15 -22.25
CA ARG A 317 -24.14 19.35 -21.37
C ARG A 317 -25.55 19.81 -21.00
N GLU A 318 -26.52 19.52 -21.84
CA GLU A 318 -27.96 19.83 -21.70
C GLU A 318 -28.58 19.12 -20.49
N ALA A 319 -27.97 18.06 -19.99
CA ALA A 319 -28.42 17.34 -18.81
C ALA A 319 -28.11 18.06 -17.47
N LEU A 320 -27.38 19.19 -17.48
CA LEU A 320 -26.90 19.83 -16.25
C LEU A 320 -28.04 20.15 -15.28
N ASP A 321 -29.06 20.88 -15.71
CA ASP A 321 -30.15 21.33 -14.83
C ASP A 321 -30.93 20.13 -14.27
N ARG A 322 -31.14 19.09 -15.10
CA ARG A 322 -31.74 17.83 -14.64
C ARG A 322 -30.91 17.13 -13.59
N LEU A 323 -29.59 17.07 -13.78
CA LEU A 323 -28.65 16.46 -12.81
C LEU A 323 -28.62 17.25 -11.49
N LEU A 324 -28.63 18.56 -11.52
CA LEU A 324 -28.70 19.40 -10.31
C LEU A 324 -30.01 19.17 -9.55
N HIS A 325 -31.14 19.07 -10.24
CA HIS A 325 -32.42 18.71 -9.62
C HIS A 325 -32.38 17.28 -9.05
N LEU A 326 -31.82 16.31 -9.77
CA LEU A 326 -31.65 14.93 -9.28
C LEU A 326 -30.77 14.84 -8.05
N ALA A 327 -29.78 15.73 -7.90
CA ALA A 327 -28.91 15.77 -6.76
C ALA A 327 -29.60 16.22 -5.46
N GLU A 328 -30.78 16.86 -5.57
CA GLU A 328 -31.58 17.20 -4.41
C GLU A 328 -32.01 15.94 -3.65
N GLY A 329 -31.74 15.91 -2.33
CA GLY A 329 -32.02 14.76 -1.47
C GLY A 329 -31.06 13.58 -1.62
N LYS A 330 -30.00 13.69 -2.44
CA LYS A 330 -28.88 12.75 -2.46
C LYS A 330 -27.87 13.10 -1.39
N THR A 331 -27.00 12.16 -1.06
CA THR A 331 -25.99 12.32 0.00
C THR A 331 -24.56 12.12 -0.49
N ALA A 332 -24.36 11.52 -1.66
CA ALA A 332 -23.06 11.40 -2.33
C ALA A 332 -23.25 11.25 -3.84
N VAL A 333 -22.22 11.61 -4.60
CA VAL A 333 -22.21 11.51 -6.07
C VAL A 333 -20.96 10.78 -6.56
N VAL A 334 -21.11 9.89 -7.54
CA VAL A 334 -20.01 9.33 -8.36
C VAL A 334 -20.09 9.95 -9.74
N ILE A 335 -18.98 10.44 -10.26
CA ILE A 335 -18.90 10.98 -11.62
C ILE A 335 -17.73 10.32 -12.33
N GLY A 336 -17.98 9.66 -13.47
CA GLY A 336 -16.87 9.29 -14.33
C GLY A 336 -16.88 7.88 -14.90
N PRO A 337 -17.23 6.83 -14.16
CA PRO A 337 -17.18 5.46 -14.68
C PRO A 337 -17.84 5.31 -16.05
N GLY A 338 -17.02 5.13 -17.10
CA GLY A 338 -17.51 4.92 -18.46
C GLY A 338 -18.29 6.07 -19.11
N LEU A 339 -18.13 7.32 -18.66
CA LEU A 339 -18.84 8.49 -19.23
C LEU A 339 -18.50 8.80 -20.69
N GLY A 340 -17.31 8.41 -21.13
CA GLY A 340 -16.76 8.83 -22.42
C GLY A 340 -16.12 10.22 -22.39
N THR A 341 -15.44 10.56 -23.48
CA THR A 341 -14.62 11.78 -23.60
C THR A 341 -15.18 12.80 -24.57
N HIS A 342 -16.47 12.72 -24.89
CA HIS A 342 -17.11 13.68 -25.79
C HIS A 342 -17.00 15.11 -25.20
N PRO A 343 -16.72 16.15 -26.02
CA PRO A 343 -16.52 17.52 -25.53
C PRO A 343 -17.71 18.08 -24.72
N SER A 344 -18.97 17.77 -25.09
CA SER A 344 -20.16 18.16 -24.35
C SER A 344 -20.20 17.52 -22.95
N THR A 345 -19.86 16.24 -22.83
CA THR A 345 -19.76 15.51 -21.57
C THR A 345 -18.66 16.08 -20.67
N GLN A 346 -17.50 16.41 -21.23
CA GLN A 346 -16.42 17.04 -20.47
C GLN A 346 -16.83 18.42 -19.93
N LYS A 347 -17.55 19.24 -20.72
CA LYS A 347 -18.11 20.52 -20.27
C LYS A 347 -19.14 20.32 -19.15
N LEU A 348 -19.96 19.26 -19.23
CA LEU A 348 -20.88 18.89 -18.16
C LEU A 348 -20.16 18.60 -16.86
N VAL A 349 -19.16 17.73 -16.86
CA VAL A 349 -18.37 17.37 -15.67
C VAL A 349 -17.77 18.61 -15.01
N ARG A 350 -17.14 19.49 -15.82
CA ARG A 350 -16.56 20.75 -15.30
C ARG A 350 -17.60 21.70 -14.69
N ALA A 351 -18.82 21.70 -15.20
CA ALA A 351 -19.89 22.53 -14.67
C ALA A 351 -20.56 21.95 -13.40
N LEU A 352 -20.52 20.62 -13.22
CA LEU A 352 -21.08 19.97 -12.03
C LEU A 352 -20.26 20.27 -10.76
N LEU A 353 -18.93 20.29 -10.85
CA LEU A 353 -18.06 20.44 -9.68
C LEU A 353 -18.34 21.71 -8.85
N PRO A 354 -18.42 22.92 -9.43
CA PRO A 354 -18.74 24.12 -8.66
C PRO A 354 -20.21 24.21 -8.23
N SER A 355 -21.09 23.36 -8.78
CA SER A 355 -22.53 23.43 -8.54
C SER A 355 -23.04 22.43 -7.51
N LEU A 356 -22.33 21.31 -7.30
CA LEU A 356 -22.72 20.25 -6.39
C LEU A 356 -22.08 20.42 -5.01
N ARG A 357 -22.89 20.63 -3.98
CA ARG A 357 -22.42 20.75 -2.58
C ARG A 357 -22.22 19.40 -1.86
N LEU A 358 -22.54 18.31 -2.54
CA LEU A 358 -22.43 16.94 -2.04
C LEU A 358 -20.99 16.44 -2.12
N PRO A 359 -20.59 15.45 -1.31
CA PRO A 359 -19.35 14.73 -1.52
C PRO A 359 -19.35 14.05 -2.89
N ILE A 360 -18.25 14.22 -3.65
CA ILE A 360 -18.09 13.71 -5.01
C ILE A 360 -16.92 12.73 -5.05
N VAL A 361 -17.14 11.55 -5.61
CA VAL A 361 -16.07 10.66 -6.08
C VAL A 361 -15.90 10.87 -7.57
N LEU A 362 -14.72 11.32 -7.99
CA LEU A 362 -14.37 11.59 -9.38
C LEU A 362 -13.36 10.55 -9.87
N ASP A 363 -13.77 9.72 -10.83
CA ASP A 363 -12.96 8.61 -11.36
C ASP A 363 -12.95 8.61 -12.91
N ALA A 364 -12.01 7.89 -13.48
CA ALA A 364 -11.95 7.53 -14.90
C ALA A 364 -12.18 8.71 -15.87
N ASP A 365 -13.24 8.66 -16.68
CA ASP A 365 -13.55 9.71 -17.65
C ASP A 365 -13.97 11.05 -16.98
N GLY A 366 -14.38 11.03 -15.72
CA GLY A 366 -14.57 12.22 -14.90
C GLY A 366 -13.25 12.96 -14.65
N LEU A 367 -12.18 12.23 -14.34
CA LEU A 367 -10.82 12.77 -14.23
C LEU A 367 -10.28 13.24 -15.58
N ASN A 368 -10.51 12.45 -16.65
CA ASN A 368 -10.11 12.82 -18.00
C ASN A 368 -10.76 14.13 -18.48
N ALA A 369 -11.98 14.44 -18.02
CA ALA A 369 -12.68 15.68 -18.35
C ALA A 369 -11.98 16.94 -17.79
N LEU A 370 -11.12 16.79 -16.80
CA LEU A 370 -10.34 17.86 -16.16
C LEU A 370 -8.91 17.99 -16.73
N ALA A 371 -8.50 17.16 -17.67
CA ALA A 371 -7.19 17.30 -18.32
C ALA A 371 -7.06 18.69 -18.98
N GLY A 372 -6.03 19.46 -18.59
CA GLY A 372 -5.86 20.86 -19.00
C GLY A 372 -6.78 21.87 -18.29
N HIS A 373 -7.59 21.43 -17.33
CA HIS A 373 -8.56 22.24 -16.56
C HIS A 373 -8.59 21.86 -15.08
N ALA A 374 -7.46 21.37 -14.54
CA ALA A 374 -7.38 20.87 -13.16
C ALA A 374 -7.74 21.93 -12.10
N GLU A 375 -7.63 23.23 -12.43
CA GLU A 375 -8.00 24.37 -11.56
C GLU A 375 -9.48 24.38 -11.17
N VAL A 376 -10.35 23.73 -11.94
CA VAL A 376 -11.77 23.59 -11.62
C VAL A 376 -11.98 22.81 -10.31
N LEU A 377 -11.06 21.93 -9.93
CA LEU A 377 -11.09 21.22 -8.65
C LEU A 377 -11.09 22.19 -7.46
N GLY A 378 -10.33 23.28 -7.54
CA GLY A 378 -10.30 24.33 -6.50
C GLY A 378 -11.61 25.11 -6.37
N GLN A 379 -12.54 24.97 -7.32
CA GLN A 379 -13.85 25.63 -7.33
C GLN A 379 -14.99 24.69 -6.85
N ALA A 380 -14.66 23.44 -6.53
CA ALA A 380 -15.66 22.45 -6.10
C ALA A 380 -16.41 22.92 -4.86
N ALA A 381 -17.75 22.89 -4.92
CA ALA A 381 -18.61 23.36 -3.82
C ALA A 381 -18.71 22.37 -2.66
N GLY A 382 -18.43 21.09 -2.90
CA GLY A 382 -18.41 20.00 -1.92
C GLY A 382 -17.08 19.30 -1.83
N PRO A 383 -16.89 18.40 -0.85
CA PRO A 383 -15.68 17.57 -0.76
C PRO A 383 -15.46 16.70 -1.99
N VAL A 384 -14.23 16.63 -2.51
CA VAL A 384 -13.90 15.81 -3.69
C VAL A 384 -12.89 14.73 -3.30
N ILE A 385 -13.18 13.50 -3.73
CA ILE A 385 -12.25 12.37 -3.69
C ILE A 385 -11.90 12.00 -5.13
N LEU A 386 -10.62 12.08 -5.45
CA LEU A 386 -10.06 11.72 -6.75
C LEU A 386 -9.48 10.32 -6.67
N THR A 387 -9.78 9.46 -7.65
CA THR A 387 -9.30 8.07 -7.65
C THR A 387 -8.46 7.74 -8.89
N PRO A 388 -7.42 8.55 -9.26
CA PRO A 388 -6.63 8.31 -10.45
C PRO A 388 -5.68 7.12 -10.30
N HIS A 389 -5.47 6.38 -11.39
CA HIS A 389 -4.24 5.63 -11.59
C HIS A 389 -3.13 6.58 -12.14
N PRO A 390 -1.84 6.19 -12.15
CA PRO A 390 -0.76 7.09 -12.57
C PRO A 390 -0.94 7.72 -13.95
N GLY A 391 -1.56 7.01 -14.91
CA GLY A 391 -1.82 7.56 -16.25
C GLY A 391 -2.91 8.65 -16.25
N GLU A 392 -3.95 8.53 -15.43
CA GLU A 392 -4.99 9.56 -15.24
C GLU A 392 -4.41 10.77 -14.53
N LEU A 393 -3.60 10.56 -13.49
CA LEU A 393 -2.94 11.65 -12.78
C LEU A 393 -1.95 12.39 -13.69
N SER A 394 -1.21 11.67 -14.53
CA SER A 394 -0.32 12.24 -15.53
C SER A 394 -1.07 13.18 -16.50
N ARG A 395 -2.21 12.76 -17.02
CA ARG A 395 -3.06 13.60 -17.88
C ARG A 395 -3.64 14.82 -17.17
N LEU A 396 -4.07 14.64 -15.92
CA LEU A 396 -4.65 15.70 -15.09
C LEU A 396 -3.62 16.81 -14.81
N LEU A 397 -2.39 16.43 -14.48
CA LEU A 397 -1.34 17.36 -14.02
C LEU A 397 -0.40 17.82 -15.14
N GLY A 398 -0.33 17.10 -16.26
CA GLY A 398 0.69 17.32 -17.27
C GLY A 398 2.10 16.87 -16.85
N VAL A 399 2.21 15.96 -15.87
CA VAL A 399 3.48 15.45 -15.30
C VAL A 399 3.76 14.07 -15.87
N ALA A 400 5.04 13.75 -16.11
CA ALA A 400 5.44 12.44 -16.62
C ALA A 400 5.08 11.31 -15.63
N ARG A 401 4.63 10.17 -16.18
CA ARG A 401 4.24 9.00 -15.36
C ARG A 401 5.38 8.53 -14.45
N ASP A 402 6.61 8.51 -14.95
CA ASP A 402 7.78 8.04 -14.18
C ASP A 402 8.09 8.96 -13.00
N GLU A 403 7.81 10.25 -13.12
CA GLU A 403 7.93 11.18 -11.98
C GLU A 403 6.89 10.89 -10.91
N ILE A 404 5.64 10.58 -11.31
CA ILE A 404 4.58 10.14 -10.40
C ILE A 404 4.99 8.87 -9.66
N LEU A 405 5.57 7.89 -10.37
CA LEU A 405 6.00 6.63 -9.78
C LEU A 405 7.11 6.82 -8.75
N ARG A 406 8.08 7.69 -9.03
CA ARG A 406 9.20 7.97 -8.12
C ARG A 406 8.80 8.83 -6.92
N LYS A 407 7.97 9.86 -7.13
CA LYS A 407 7.60 10.85 -6.11
C LYS A 407 6.17 10.68 -5.61
N ARG A 408 5.64 9.45 -5.62
CA ARG A 408 4.20 9.18 -5.39
C ARG A 408 3.65 9.77 -4.09
N ILE A 409 4.39 9.72 -2.99
CA ILE A 409 3.95 10.26 -1.70
C ILE A 409 3.97 11.80 -1.70
N PRO A 410 5.11 12.50 -1.93
CA PRO A 410 5.12 13.95 -1.91
C PRO A 410 4.20 14.56 -2.97
N LEU A 411 4.12 13.96 -4.16
CA LEU A 411 3.21 14.43 -5.20
C LEU A 411 1.73 14.25 -4.81
N ALA A 412 1.39 13.12 -4.19
CA ALA A 412 0.02 12.90 -3.70
C ALA A 412 -0.37 13.93 -2.63
N GLN A 413 0.53 14.24 -1.71
CA GLN A 413 0.33 15.27 -0.68
C GLN A 413 0.20 16.67 -1.29
N GLU A 414 1.05 17.02 -2.26
CA GLU A 414 0.99 18.28 -3.00
C GLU A 414 -0.35 18.46 -3.71
N VAL A 415 -0.80 17.45 -4.46
CA VAL A 415 -2.07 17.46 -5.20
C VAL A 415 -3.25 17.60 -4.25
N ALA A 416 -3.25 16.84 -3.15
CA ALA A 416 -4.30 16.93 -2.14
C ALA A 416 -4.40 18.33 -1.52
N ALA A 417 -3.25 18.93 -1.17
CA ALA A 417 -3.20 20.28 -0.62
C ALA A 417 -3.60 21.34 -1.64
N ARG A 418 -3.06 21.27 -2.87
CA ARG A 418 -3.30 22.24 -3.95
C ARG A 418 -4.77 22.35 -4.33
N PHE A 419 -5.45 21.23 -4.45
CA PHE A 419 -6.85 21.19 -4.89
C PHE A 419 -7.85 21.05 -3.74
N ASN A 420 -7.39 21.03 -2.50
CA ASN A 420 -8.22 20.76 -1.32
C ASN A 420 -9.09 19.51 -1.49
N ALA A 421 -8.51 18.45 -2.08
CA ALA A 421 -9.19 17.21 -2.42
C ALA A 421 -8.46 16.01 -1.78
N ILE A 422 -9.18 14.91 -1.54
CA ILE A 422 -8.56 13.65 -1.14
C ILE A 422 -8.12 12.95 -2.42
N LEU A 423 -6.86 12.53 -2.47
CA LEU A 423 -6.30 11.78 -3.59
C LEU A 423 -6.12 10.32 -3.19
N VAL A 424 -6.73 9.42 -3.94
CA VAL A 424 -6.53 7.96 -3.88
C VAL A 424 -5.73 7.56 -5.12
N LEU A 425 -4.41 7.55 -5.03
CA LEU A 425 -3.52 7.18 -6.13
C LEU A 425 -3.44 5.65 -6.23
N LYS A 426 -4.18 5.11 -7.20
CA LYS A 426 -4.32 3.65 -7.42
C LYS A 426 -3.02 3.04 -7.94
N MET A 427 -2.37 2.22 -7.13
CA MET A 427 -1.14 1.50 -7.46
C MET A 427 -1.06 0.22 -6.61
N ALA A 428 -0.06 -0.63 -6.87
CA ALA A 428 0.36 -1.62 -5.89
C ALA A 428 0.77 -0.90 -4.60
N HIS A 429 0.06 -1.18 -3.52
CA HIS A 429 -0.04 -0.37 -2.31
C HIS A 429 -0.49 1.07 -2.62
N THR A 430 -1.80 1.24 -2.70
CA THR A 430 -2.44 2.53 -2.97
C THR A 430 -2.03 3.59 -1.93
N VAL A 431 -1.70 4.79 -2.40
CA VAL A 431 -1.41 5.94 -1.53
C VAL A 431 -2.64 6.85 -1.46
N ILE A 432 -3.10 7.16 -0.24
CA ILE A 432 -4.18 8.10 -0.01
C ILE A 432 -3.61 9.33 0.69
N ALA A 433 -3.74 10.50 0.08
CA ALA A 433 -3.34 11.77 0.66
C ALA A 433 -4.56 12.67 0.93
N SER A 434 -4.52 13.38 2.04
CA SER A 434 -5.57 14.32 2.47
C SER A 434 -4.97 15.72 2.69
N PRO A 435 -5.74 16.80 2.46
CA PRO A 435 -5.20 18.16 2.49
C PRO A 435 -4.51 18.57 3.80
N LYS A 436 -4.89 17.96 4.92
CA LYS A 436 -4.45 18.37 6.27
C LYS A 436 -3.83 17.24 7.12
N ARG A 437 -3.74 16.01 6.61
CA ARG A 437 -3.42 14.83 7.44
C ARG A 437 -2.28 13.96 6.93
N GLY A 438 -1.43 14.47 6.05
CA GLY A 438 -0.37 13.64 5.47
C GLY A 438 -0.91 12.60 4.49
N ALA A 439 -0.26 11.44 4.42
CA ALA A 439 -0.63 10.34 3.53
C ALA A 439 -0.68 9.00 4.28
N VAL A 440 -1.44 8.06 3.72
CA VAL A 440 -1.47 6.67 4.20
C VAL A 440 -1.25 5.70 3.04
N ILE A 441 -0.60 4.58 3.33
CA ILE A 441 -0.41 3.45 2.41
C ILE A 441 -1.45 2.39 2.76
N VAL A 442 -2.15 1.88 1.76
CA VAL A 442 -3.11 0.78 1.91
C VAL A 442 -2.45 -0.52 1.47
N PRO A 443 -2.25 -1.49 2.37
CA PRO A 443 -1.48 -2.71 2.08
C PRO A 443 -2.27 -3.80 1.37
N THR A 444 -3.60 -3.67 1.26
CA THR A 444 -4.47 -4.69 0.67
C THR A 444 -4.51 -4.59 -0.85
N GLY A 445 -4.75 -5.71 -1.51
CA GLY A 445 -4.82 -5.85 -2.95
C GLY A 445 -3.65 -6.63 -3.54
N ASN A 446 -3.86 -7.20 -4.71
CA ASN A 446 -2.92 -8.08 -5.39
C ASN A 446 -2.90 -7.83 -6.91
N PRO A 447 -1.92 -8.38 -7.65
CA PRO A 447 -1.80 -8.18 -9.10
C PRO A 447 -3.00 -8.64 -9.93
N GLY A 448 -3.80 -9.62 -9.46
CA GLY A 448 -5.02 -10.08 -10.13
C GLY A 448 -6.08 -8.97 -10.28
N MET A 449 -6.00 -7.92 -9.45
CA MET A 449 -6.87 -6.75 -9.57
C MET A 449 -6.53 -5.84 -10.77
N ALA A 450 -5.45 -6.11 -11.50
CA ALA A 450 -5.08 -5.37 -12.72
C ALA A 450 -5.97 -5.78 -13.92
N THR A 451 -7.29 -5.73 -13.74
CA THR A 451 -8.30 -6.03 -14.76
C THR A 451 -9.32 -4.90 -14.86
N GLY A 452 -10.02 -4.81 -16.00
CA GLY A 452 -11.00 -3.74 -16.25
C GLY A 452 -12.17 -3.81 -15.29
N GLY A 453 -12.60 -2.65 -14.76
CA GLY A 453 -13.77 -2.53 -13.88
C GLY A 453 -13.48 -2.49 -12.38
N THR A 454 -12.30 -2.90 -11.93
CA THR A 454 -11.95 -2.86 -10.49
C THR A 454 -11.95 -1.42 -9.94
N GLY A 455 -11.51 -0.44 -10.75
CA GLY A 455 -11.60 0.99 -10.39
C GLY A 455 -13.04 1.47 -10.21
N ASP A 456 -13.96 1.01 -11.07
CA ASP A 456 -15.39 1.36 -10.99
C ASP A 456 -16.00 0.83 -9.67
N VAL A 457 -15.61 -0.39 -9.26
CA VAL A 457 -15.98 -0.97 -7.95
C VAL A 457 -15.47 -0.09 -6.82
N LEU A 458 -14.20 0.34 -6.86
CA LEU A 458 -13.62 1.22 -5.84
C LEU A 458 -14.39 2.54 -5.70
N ALA A 459 -14.68 3.21 -6.83
CA ALA A 459 -15.44 4.47 -6.83
C ALA A 459 -16.82 4.30 -6.19
N GLY A 460 -17.52 3.22 -6.52
CA GLY A 460 -18.81 2.88 -5.92
C GLY A 460 -18.74 2.62 -4.42
N LEU A 461 -17.74 1.84 -3.96
CA LEU A 461 -17.54 1.54 -2.53
C LEU A 461 -17.34 2.82 -1.71
N ILE A 462 -16.46 3.71 -2.17
CA ILE A 462 -16.20 4.99 -1.49
C ILE A 462 -17.48 5.82 -1.41
N ALA A 463 -18.23 5.93 -2.52
CA ALA A 463 -19.46 6.70 -2.56
C ALA A 463 -20.56 6.11 -1.65
N GLY A 464 -20.66 4.79 -1.60
CA GLY A 464 -21.62 4.12 -0.70
C GLY A 464 -21.33 4.37 0.78
N LEU A 465 -20.07 4.51 1.17
CA LEU A 465 -19.66 4.92 2.53
C LEU A 465 -19.95 6.40 2.78
N LEU A 466 -19.62 7.27 1.83
CA LEU A 466 -19.96 8.70 1.91
C LEU A 466 -21.46 8.92 2.09
N ALA A 467 -22.29 8.18 1.36
CA ALA A 467 -23.74 8.31 1.44
C ALA A 467 -24.27 7.99 2.84
N GLN A 468 -23.65 7.12 3.57
CA GLN A 468 -23.97 6.77 4.95
C GLN A 468 -23.46 7.80 5.98
N GLY A 469 -22.88 8.92 5.55
CA GLY A 469 -22.36 9.96 6.43
C GLY A 469 -20.94 9.69 6.96
N VAL A 470 -20.22 8.71 6.41
CA VAL A 470 -18.82 8.48 6.76
C VAL A 470 -17.98 9.66 6.27
N ALA A 471 -17.13 10.19 7.14
CA ALA A 471 -16.26 11.32 6.80
C ALA A 471 -15.40 11.02 5.56
N PRO A 472 -15.21 11.98 4.62
CA PRO A 472 -14.57 11.72 3.33
C PRO A 472 -13.21 11.04 3.41
N GLY A 473 -12.34 11.42 4.36
CA GLY A 473 -11.04 10.78 4.56
C GLY A 473 -11.16 9.31 4.97
N LEU A 474 -12.05 9.01 5.91
CA LEU A 474 -12.30 7.64 6.36
C LEU A 474 -13.00 6.82 5.27
N ALA A 475 -13.92 7.40 4.50
CA ALA A 475 -14.59 6.73 3.39
C ALA A 475 -13.59 6.32 2.30
N ALA A 476 -12.64 7.19 1.95
CA ALA A 476 -11.58 6.89 1.00
C ALA A 476 -10.68 5.74 1.51
N GLN A 477 -10.27 5.80 2.78
CA GLN A 477 -9.44 4.78 3.41
C GLN A 477 -10.16 3.43 3.50
N ALA A 478 -11.37 3.41 4.04
CA ALA A 478 -12.13 2.19 4.25
C ALA A 478 -12.61 1.55 2.93
N GLY A 479 -13.06 2.38 1.98
CA GLY A 479 -13.42 1.91 0.64
C GLY A 479 -12.24 1.26 -0.07
N THR A 480 -11.06 1.89 -0.02
CA THR A 480 -9.85 1.35 -0.64
C THR A 480 -9.35 0.08 0.06
N TYR A 481 -9.35 0.06 1.40
CA TYR A 481 -8.93 -1.12 2.18
C TYR A 481 -9.82 -2.32 1.90
N VAL A 482 -11.16 -2.14 1.97
CA VAL A 482 -12.14 -3.20 1.69
C VAL A 482 -12.07 -3.67 0.24
N HIS A 483 -11.87 -2.76 -0.70
CA HIS A 483 -11.68 -3.07 -2.11
C HIS A 483 -10.48 -4.00 -2.33
N GLY A 484 -9.32 -3.64 -1.76
CA GLY A 484 -8.12 -4.48 -1.84
C GLY A 484 -8.32 -5.83 -1.13
N LEU A 485 -8.89 -5.84 0.08
CA LEU A 485 -9.16 -7.07 0.82
C LEU A 485 -10.15 -8.00 0.08
N ALA A 486 -11.17 -7.45 -0.58
CA ALA A 486 -12.06 -8.25 -1.43
C ALA A 486 -11.30 -8.86 -2.61
N GLY A 487 -10.34 -8.13 -3.20
CA GLY A 487 -9.42 -8.64 -4.22
C GLY A 487 -8.52 -9.77 -3.69
N ASP A 488 -7.99 -9.65 -2.47
CA ASP A 488 -7.16 -10.69 -1.86
C ASP A 488 -7.96 -11.97 -1.60
N LEU A 489 -9.19 -11.83 -1.10
CA LEU A 489 -10.11 -12.96 -0.95
C LEU A 489 -10.50 -13.61 -2.29
N ALA A 490 -10.63 -12.80 -3.36
CA ALA A 490 -10.88 -13.33 -4.70
C ALA A 490 -9.69 -14.14 -5.22
N ALA A 491 -8.47 -13.60 -5.06
CA ALA A 491 -7.24 -14.26 -5.46
C ALA A 491 -7.02 -15.59 -4.70
N GLU A 492 -7.34 -15.62 -3.40
CA GLU A 492 -7.27 -16.84 -2.59
C GLU A 492 -8.24 -17.93 -3.10
N ARG A 493 -9.43 -17.55 -3.57
CA ARG A 493 -10.46 -18.49 -4.04
C ARG A 493 -10.31 -18.93 -5.49
N LEU A 494 -9.90 -18.00 -6.37
CA LEU A 494 -9.97 -18.17 -7.82
C LEU A 494 -8.59 -18.20 -8.49
N GLY A 495 -7.54 -17.81 -7.78
CA GLY A 495 -6.24 -17.44 -8.36
C GLY A 495 -6.27 -16.02 -8.95
N GLN A 496 -5.08 -15.41 -9.05
CA GLN A 496 -4.93 -14.04 -9.54
C GLN A 496 -5.27 -13.88 -11.02
N GLU A 497 -5.09 -14.95 -11.81
CA GLU A 497 -5.26 -14.95 -13.26
C GLU A 497 -6.73 -14.99 -13.69
N ALA A 498 -7.61 -15.53 -12.86
CA ALA A 498 -9.00 -15.81 -13.23
C ALA A 498 -10.01 -14.81 -12.63
N MET A 499 -9.58 -13.95 -11.70
CA MET A 499 -10.49 -13.05 -11.02
C MET A 499 -10.95 -11.88 -11.91
N LEU A 500 -12.22 -11.50 -11.75
CA LEU A 500 -12.87 -10.39 -12.43
C LEU A 500 -13.34 -9.33 -11.43
N ALA A 501 -13.63 -8.13 -11.91
CA ALA A 501 -14.19 -7.04 -11.07
C ALA A 501 -15.52 -7.44 -10.40
N GLY A 502 -16.33 -8.29 -11.03
CA GLY A 502 -17.55 -8.84 -10.46
C GLY A 502 -17.32 -9.70 -9.22
N ASP A 503 -16.23 -10.46 -9.20
CA ASP A 503 -15.90 -11.31 -8.05
C ASP A 503 -15.59 -10.49 -6.80
N LEU A 504 -15.01 -9.30 -6.99
CA LEU A 504 -14.79 -8.37 -5.88
C LEU A 504 -16.12 -7.94 -5.24
N LEU A 505 -17.15 -7.64 -6.05
CA LEU A 505 -18.48 -7.27 -5.54
C LEU A 505 -19.07 -8.35 -4.64
N ASP A 506 -18.90 -9.61 -5.00
CA ASP A 506 -19.42 -10.75 -4.23
C ASP A 506 -18.64 -10.95 -2.92
N LEU A 507 -17.40 -10.51 -2.86
CA LEU A 507 -16.52 -10.65 -1.69
C LEU A 507 -16.46 -9.41 -0.79
N VAL A 508 -16.98 -8.25 -1.23
CA VAL A 508 -17.12 -7.06 -0.38
C VAL A 508 -17.80 -7.35 0.96
N PRO A 509 -18.92 -8.12 1.03
CA PRO A 509 -19.55 -8.42 2.31
C PRO A 509 -18.65 -9.21 3.27
N GLU A 510 -17.82 -10.12 2.75
CA GLU A 510 -16.85 -10.87 3.54
C GLU A 510 -15.72 -9.96 4.02
N ALA A 511 -15.16 -9.13 3.15
CA ALA A 511 -14.12 -8.16 3.49
C ALA A 511 -14.59 -7.21 4.62
N ILE A 512 -15.79 -6.67 4.54
CA ILE A 512 -16.38 -5.84 5.60
C ILE A 512 -16.50 -6.63 6.92
N ARG A 513 -16.93 -7.90 6.87
CA ARG A 513 -17.01 -8.73 8.08
C ARG A 513 -15.65 -8.96 8.73
N GLN A 514 -14.59 -9.15 7.93
CA GLN A 514 -13.23 -9.32 8.45
C GLN A 514 -12.71 -8.04 9.09
N VAL A 515 -12.90 -6.88 8.44
CA VAL A 515 -12.56 -5.57 9.03
C VAL A 515 -13.26 -5.36 10.37
N LYS A 516 -14.56 -5.66 10.47
CA LYS A 516 -15.31 -5.51 11.73
C LYS A 516 -14.85 -6.44 12.85
N LYS A 517 -14.17 -7.53 12.54
CA LYS A 517 -13.58 -8.47 13.51
C LYS A 517 -12.16 -8.10 13.91
N GLY A 518 -11.58 -7.02 13.35
CA GLY A 518 -10.20 -6.63 13.60
C GLY A 518 -9.19 -7.65 13.07
N LYS A 519 -9.54 -8.45 12.06
CA LYS A 519 -8.57 -9.36 11.43
C LYS A 519 -7.70 -8.56 10.46
N SER A 520 -6.50 -8.21 10.90
CA SER A 520 -5.46 -7.66 10.03
C SER A 520 -5.00 -8.74 9.03
N VAL A 521 -4.72 -8.33 7.80
CA VAL A 521 -4.05 -9.15 6.77
C VAL A 521 -2.55 -9.13 7.08
N ARG A 522 -2.10 -9.88 8.09
CA ARG A 522 -0.68 -10.04 8.44
C ARG A 522 -0.23 -11.47 8.22
#